data_14360c34e118a32a47d74607825c2faa
#
_entry.id   14360c34e118a32a47d74607825c2faa
#
_cell.length_a   1.000
_cell.length_b   1.000
_cell.length_c   1.000
_cell.angle_alpha   90.00
_cell.angle_beta   90.00
_cell.angle_gamma   90.00
#
_symmetry.space_group_name_H-M   'P 1'
#
loop_
_entity.id
_entity.type
_entity.pdbx_description
1 polymer ?
#
loop_
_entity_poly.entity_id
_entity_poly.type
_entity_poly.pdbx_seq_one_letter_code
_entity_poly.pdbx_strand_id
1 'polypeptide(L)'
;MPKKTVSIDQLRVGMYVAKIDLSWFQSPFLRRALLIEHAVQIEKLRRAGAQHLVIDLSRGENAETSVDLDPPVSSQGITLTSNAPPSKSIPKPLTQLNEEYAQACVARKQLEQAVHSVFSSISEQGSVDPQVAAEAVQEVSIVTRTLPNSAIFMALSQQRAGDSSISQHALSTCTLALVIGQSFGYNPLELQELALAALLHDIGLLQIPAPITQRSANTSHPLSRQDRQLFQSHPRLGILALERQGGFETKILQMIGEHHIRLDDSGYPQGTKGEFTSERSRILMIADYYDELITGFGGASPLAPHQALQRIFRESQDGAFDQVILSRFIKLIGIYPVHSRVRLNTKEQAVVTELNPSALHRPVVTITHTPSGSETPGPLVIDLSDQANVTPERAIDKVLDSPEPARPAPSSQAA
;
A
#
# COMPACT_ATOMS: atom_id res chain seq x y z
N MET A 1 6.17 34.27 -1.25
CA MET A 1 4.82 34.19 -0.69
C MET A 1 4.97 34.22 0.83
N PRO A 2 4.17 35.01 1.56
CA PRO A 2 4.34 35.17 3.01
C PRO A 2 3.91 33.90 3.72
N LYS A 3 4.88 33.19 4.28
CA LYS A 3 4.67 32.03 5.15
C LYS A 3 5.04 32.42 6.56
N LYS A 4 4.27 31.94 7.55
CA LYS A 4 4.49 32.19 8.96
C LYS A 4 4.51 30.88 9.73
N THR A 5 5.47 30.73 10.65
CA THR A 5 5.47 29.60 11.59
C THR A 5 4.58 29.93 12.77
N VAL A 6 3.67 29.04 13.11
CA VAL A 6 2.75 29.15 14.25
C VAL A 6 2.86 27.91 15.13
N SER A 7 2.60 28.04 16.41
CA SER A 7 2.45 26.87 17.29
C SER A 7 1.09 26.21 17.05
N ILE A 8 0.95 24.94 17.44
CA ILE A 8 -0.31 24.21 17.35
C ILE A 8 -1.45 24.93 18.10
N ASP A 9 -1.14 25.66 19.18
CA ASP A 9 -2.13 26.39 19.97
C ASP A 9 -2.62 27.66 19.28
N GLN A 10 -1.86 28.17 18.34
CA GLN A 10 -2.20 29.34 17.52
C GLN A 10 -2.97 28.95 16.25
N LEU A 11 -3.04 27.66 15.93
CA LEU A 11 -3.73 27.17 14.74
C LEU A 11 -5.25 27.36 14.90
N ARG A 12 -5.92 27.87 13.85
CA ARG A 12 -7.36 28.14 13.80
C ARG A 12 -7.97 27.56 12.53
N VAL A 13 -9.27 27.33 12.57
CA VAL A 13 -10.07 27.04 11.37
C VAL A 13 -9.95 28.22 10.40
N GLY A 14 -9.88 27.94 9.10
CA GLY A 14 -9.62 28.93 8.04
C GLY A 14 -8.16 29.09 7.66
N MET A 15 -7.19 28.64 8.49
CA MET A 15 -5.76 28.71 8.16
C MET A 15 -5.35 27.61 7.19
N TYR A 16 -4.49 27.99 6.23
CA TYR A 16 -3.89 27.02 5.32
C TYR A 16 -2.51 26.59 5.81
N VAL A 17 -2.40 25.38 6.30
CA VAL A 17 -1.12 24.78 6.72
C VAL A 17 -0.35 24.34 5.47
N ALA A 18 0.82 24.93 5.26
CA ALA A 18 1.70 24.64 4.13
C ALA A 18 2.76 23.57 4.47
N LYS A 19 3.09 23.41 5.77
CA LYS A 19 4.03 22.39 6.26
C LYS A 19 3.71 22.04 7.71
N ILE A 20 3.80 20.76 8.03
CA ILE A 20 3.64 20.22 9.38
C ILE A 20 5.02 19.72 9.83
N ASP A 21 5.36 19.90 11.09
CA ASP A 21 6.62 19.44 11.71
C ASP A 21 6.66 17.94 12.04
N LEU A 22 5.63 17.23 11.63
CA LEU A 22 5.57 15.77 11.73
C LEU A 22 6.15 15.09 10.48
N SER A 23 6.72 13.91 10.67
CA SER A 23 7.03 13.05 9.54
C SER A 23 5.74 12.64 8.81
N TRP A 24 5.84 12.32 7.53
CA TRP A 24 4.68 12.05 6.69
C TRP A 24 3.74 10.95 7.24
N PHE A 25 4.30 9.97 7.95
CA PHE A 25 3.56 8.85 8.54
C PHE A 25 3.01 9.15 9.95
N GLN A 26 3.51 10.18 10.62
CA GLN A 26 2.98 10.67 11.89
C GLN A 26 1.81 11.64 11.68
N SER A 27 1.75 12.30 10.50
CA SER A 27 0.65 13.18 10.17
C SER A 27 -0.67 12.41 10.04
N PRO A 28 -1.74 12.79 10.74
CA PRO A 28 -3.06 12.17 10.61
C PRO A 28 -3.71 12.46 9.25
N PHE A 29 -3.13 13.39 8.51
CA PHE A 29 -3.59 13.78 7.18
C PHE A 29 -2.54 13.40 6.15
N LEU A 30 -2.59 12.38 5.42
CA LEU A 30 -1.65 11.98 4.37
C LEU A 30 -1.49 13.06 3.26
N ARG A 31 -1.19 14.31 3.69
CA ARG A 31 -1.02 15.52 2.86
C ARG A 31 0.05 16.40 3.50
N ARG A 32 0.88 17.04 2.67
CA ARG A 32 1.90 18.00 3.13
C ARG A 32 1.30 19.34 3.54
N ALA A 33 0.16 19.68 2.96
CA ALA A 33 -0.53 20.93 3.16
C ALA A 33 -2.04 20.72 3.19
N LEU A 34 -2.74 21.46 4.03
CA LEU A 34 -4.21 21.38 4.14
C LEU A 34 -4.80 22.69 4.64
N LEU A 35 -6.03 22.98 4.20
CA LEU A 35 -6.88 23.99 4.82
C LEU A 35 -7.50 23.39 6.08
N ILE A 36 -7.45 24.10 7.19
CA ILE A 36 -8.13 23.71 8.42
C ILE A 36 -9.60 24.12 8.31
N GLU A 37 -10.45 23.17 8.02
CA GLU A 37 -11.90 23.40 7.85
C GLU A 37 -12.68 23.15 9.14
N HIS A 38 -12.14 22.31 10.04
CA HIS A 38 -12.81 21.91 11.27
C HIS A 38 -11.84 21.83 12.45
N ALA A 39 -12.29 22.21 13.64
CA ALA A 39 -11.50 22.13 14.89
C ALA A 39 -10.98 20.72 15.21
N VAL A 40 -11.69 19.69 14.78
CA VAL A 40 -11.26 18.28 14.93
C VAL A 40 -9.92 17.98 14.22
N GLN A 41 -9.61 18.71 13.14
CA GLN A 41 -8.33 18.56 12.43
C GLN A 41 -7.17 19.10 13.28
N ILE A 42 -7.36 20.19 14.00
CA ILE A 42 -6.37 20.74 14.93
C ILE A 42 -6.10 19.75 16.06
N GLU A 43 -7.15 19.18 16.62
CA GLU A 43 -7.03 18.18 17.69
C GLU A 43 -6.31 16.91 17.22
N LYS A 44 -6.55 16.46 16.00
CA LYS A 44 -5.81 15.35 15.41
C LYS A 44 -4.32 15.64 15.26
N LEU A 45 -3.95 16.87 14.82
CA LEU A 45 -2.55 17.30 14.72
C LEU A 45 -1.89 17.36 16.10
N ARG A 46 -2.61 17.90 17.11
CA ARG A 46 -2.12 17.96 18.49
C ARG A 46 -1.85 16.56 19.06
N ARG A 47 -2.79 15.64 18.91
CA ARG A 47 -2.61 14.23 19.34
C ARG A 47 -1.49 13.51 18.61
N ALA A 48 -1.23 13.87 17.36
CA ALA A 48 -0.11 13.35 16.59
C ALA A 48 1.25 13.93 17.00
N GLY A 49 1.28 14.93 17.90
CA GLY A 49 2.48 15.55 18.44
C GLY A 49 3.01 16.74 17.64
N ALA A 50 2.20 17.33 16.76
CA ALA A 50 2.58 18.56 16.06
C ALA A 50 2.77 19.71 17.08
N GLN A 51 3.88 20.43 16.95
CA GLN A 51 4.21 21.58 17.80
C GLN A 51 4.27 22.87 16.99
N HIS A 52 4.91 22.84 15.83
CA HIS A 52 5.13 24.00 14.98
C HIS A 52 4.68 23.70 13.54
N LEU A 53 3.87 24.60 12.99
CA LEU A 53 3.34 24.47 11.64
C LEU A 53 3.66 25.72 10.84
N VAL A 54 3.88 25.57 9.54
CA VAL A 54 4.05 26.69 8.64
C VAL A 54 2.72 26.95 7.94
N ILE A 55 2.12 28.11 8.13
CA ILE A 55 0.92 28.55 7.44
C ILE A 55 1.25 29.41 6.23
N ASP A 56 0.41 29.38 5.21
CA ASP A 56 0.49 30.22 4.01
C ASP A 56 -0.63 31.26 4.06
N LEU A 57 -0.24 32.51 4.31
CA LEU A 57 -1.15 33.64 4.49
C LEU A 57 -1.85 34.08 3.20
N SER A 58 -1.40 33.59 2.04
CA SER A 58 -2.04 33.88 0.75
C SER A 58 -3.18 32.90 0.42
N ARG A 59 -3.29 31.77 1.15
CA ARG A 59 -4.24 30.70 0.89
C ARG A 59 -5.21 30.42 2.04
N GLY A 60 -5.08 31.13 3.16
CA GLY A 60 -5.91 30.96 4.34
C GLY A 60 -5.83 32.19 5.27
N GLU A 61 -6.58 32.16 6.36
CA GLU A 61 -6.65 33.25 7.35
C GLU A 61 -5.35 33.39 8.14
N ASN A 62 -5.10 34.63 8.66
CA ASN A 62 -3.93 34.93 9.49
C ASN A 62 -4.25 34.77 10.98
N ALA A 63 -3.26 34.39 11.78
CA ALA A 63 -3.35 34.24 13.24
C ALA A 63 -3.68 35.55 14.00
N GLU A 64 -3.59 36.70 13.37
CA GLU A 64 -3.74 38.02 14.01
C GLU A 64 -5.12 38.67 13.84
N THR A 65 -6.01 38.09 13.05
CA THR A 65 -7.40 38.57 12.90
C THR A 65 -8.33 37.85 13.87
N SER A 66 -8.32 38.26 15.13
CA SER A 66 -9.38 37.92 16.08
C SER A 66 -10.48 38.94 16.01
N VAL A 67 -11.57 38.66 15.33
CA VAL A 67 -12.86 39.30 15.58
C VAL A 67 -13.71 38.25 16.28
N ASP A 68 -14.04 38.51 17.52
CA ASP A 68 -15.05 37.78 18.27
C ASP A 68 -16.38 37.89 17.51
N LEU A 69 -16.81 36.83 16.89
CA LEU A 69 -18.15 36.68 16.37
C LEU A 69 -18.89 35.67 17.23
N ASP A 70 -19.93 36.20 17.91
CA ASP A 70 -20.92 35.39 18.62
C ASP A 70 -21.47 34.21 17.78
N PRO A 71 -21.86 33.13 18.42
CA PRO A 71 -22.32 31.94 17.70
C PRO A 71 -23.66 32.20 17.03
N PRO A 72 -23.84 31.84 15.77
CA PRO A 72 -25.15 31.88 15.14
C PRO A 72 -26.04 30.74 15.64
N VAL A 73 -27.26 31.17 15.93
CA VAL A 73 -28.44 30.38 16.34
C VAL A 73 -28.69 29.17 15.43
N SER A 74 -29.09 28.11 16.08
CA SER A 74 -29.58 26.84 15.58
C SER A 74 -30.34 26.87 14.26
N SER A 75 -29.99 25.96 13.35
CA SER A 75 -30.93 25.39 12.38
C SER A 75 -30.95 23.86 12.53
N GLN A 76 -32.16 23.38 12.66
CA GLN A 76 -32.57 22.03 12.98
C GLN A 76 -32.19 21.01 11.90
N GLY A 77 -31.71 19.86 12.35
CA GLY A 77 -32.18 18.55 11.93
C GLY A 77 -31.71 18.00 10.59
N ILE A 78 -30.66 17.19 10.61
CA ILE A 78 -30.71 15.83 10.07
C ILE A 78 -29.81 14.98 10.97
N THR A 79 -30.44 14.14 11.76
CA THR A 79 -29.79 13.16 12.64
C THR A 79 -29.32 11.99 11.77
N LEU A 80 -28.05 11.98 11.36
CA LEU A 80 -27.38 10.75 10.99
C LEU A 80 -26.74 10.18 12.26
N THR A 81 -27.49 9.37 12.93
CA THR A 81 -27.05 8.52 14.03
C THR A 81 -26.08 7.47 13.51
N SER A 82 -24.80 7.62 13.77
CA SER A 82 -23.88 6.54 14.08
C SER A 82 -22.54 7.13 14.55
N ASN A 83 -22.51 7.72 15.73
CA ASN A 83 -21.28 7.94 16.49
C ASN A 83 -21.18 6.89 17.59
N ALA A 84 -21.09 5.61 17.22
CA ALA A 84 -20.44 4.66 18.07
C ALA A 84 -18.93 4.84 17.86
N PRO A 85 -18.10 5.01 18.93
CA PRO A 85 -16.65 4.91 18.79
C PRO A 85 -16.37 3.55 18.15
N PRO A 86 -15.38 3.45 17.22
CA PRO A 86 -15.01 2.16 16.67
C PRO A 86 -14.75 1.23 17.85
N SER A 87 -15.51 0.15 17.93
CA SER A 87 -15.31 -0.86 18.95
C SER A 87 -13.86 -1.30 18.84
N LYS A 88 -13.07 -1.19 19.94
CA LYS A 88 -11.71 -1.73 19.98
C LYS A 88 -11.86 -3.21 19.64
N SER A 89 -11.45 -3.63 18.46
CA SER A 89 -11.39 -5.03 18.10
C SER A 89 -10.47 -5.72 19.11
N ILE A 90 -10.84 -6.90 19.58
CA ILE A 90 -9.95 -7.69 20.40
C ILE A 90 -8.85 -8.19 19.46
N PRO A 91 -7.56 -7.85 19.70
CA PRO A 91 -6.48 -8.28 18.83
C PRO A 91 -6.46 -9.81 18.71
N LYS A 92 -6.29 -10.31 17.48
CA LYS A 92 -6.21 -11.75 17.25
C LYS A 92 -5.03 -12.36 18.02
N PRO A 93 -5.21 -13.51 18.66
CA PRO A 93 -4.10 -14.24 19.27
C PRO A 93 -3.00 -14.54 18.24
N LEU A 94 -1.73 -14.52 18.65
CA LEU A 94 -0.60 -14.79 17.76
C LEU A 94 -0.68 -16.20 17.13
N THR A 95 -1.24 -17.19 17.84
CA THR A 95 -1.51 -18.53 17.32
C THR A 95 -2.44 -18.50 16.11
N GLN A 96 -3.54 -17.78 16.20
CA GLN A 96 -4.49 -17.62 15.09
C GLN A 96 -3.84 -16.91 13.89
N LEU A 97 -3.04 -15.86 14.14
CA LEU A 97 -2.30 -15.17 13.07
C LEU A 97 -1.29 -16.08 12.39
N ASN A 98 -0.59 -16.93 13.13
CA ASN A 98 0.35 -17.90 12.57
C ASN A 98 -0.37 -18.98 11.75
N GLU A 99 -1.55 -19.41 12.19
CA GLU A 99 -2.40 -20.35 11.42
C GLU A 99 -2.89 -19.69 10.12
N GLU A 100 -3.41 -18.47 10.18
CA GLU A 100 -3.80 -17.70 8.99
C GLU A 100 -2.64 -17.50 8.02
N TYR A 101 -1.45 -17.21 8.54
CA TYR A 101 -0.23 -17.08 7.74
C TYR A 101 0.16 -18.41 7.08
N ALA A 102 0.14 -19.51 7.82
CA ALA A 102 0.44 -20.84 7.28
C ALA A 102 -0.53 -21.24 6.17
N GLN A 103 -1.84 -20.97 6.35
CA GLN A 103 -2.85 -21.20 5.33
C GLN A 103 -2.59 -20.32 4.09
N ALA A 104 -2.23 -19.06 4.27
CA ALA A 104 -1.89 -18.17 3.17
C ALA A 104 -0.64 -18.63 2.42
N CYS A 105 0.38 -19.17 3.11
CA CYS A 105 1.57 -19.75 2.47
C CYS A 105 1.23 -20.94 1.55
N VAL A 106 0.31 -21.81 2.00
CA VAL A 106 -0.15 -22.94 1.18
C VAL A 106 -0.93 -22.44 -0.04
N ALA A 107 -1.89 -21.53 0.20
CA ALA A 107 -2.67 -20.92 -0.88
C ALA A 107 -1.76 -20.21 -1.90
N ARG A 108 -0.76 -19.45 -1.42
CA ARG A 108 0.19 -18.75 -2.29
C ARG A 108 0.91 -19.69 -3.27
N LYS A 109 1.39 -20.84 -2.81
CA LYS A 109 2.05 -21.82 -3.69
C LYS A 109 1.12 -22.33 -4.79
N GLN A 110 -0.15 -22.54 -4.47
CA GLN A 110 -1.15 -22.95 -5.46
C GLN A 110 -1.39 -21.82 -6.48
N LEU A 111 -1.55 -20.58 -6.00
CA LEU A 111 -1.71 -19.40 -6.85
C LEU A 111 -0.48 -19.19 -7.76
N GLU A 112 0.73 -19.36 -7.24
CA GLU A 112 1.96 -19.26 -8.04
C GLU A 112 1.98 -20.28 -9.18
N GLN A 113 1.54 -21.51 -8.92
CA GLN A 113 1.42 -22.55 -9.96
C GLN A 113 0.36 -22.19 -11.00
N ALA A 114 -0.82 -21.73 -10.58
CA ALA A 114 -1.89 -21.32 -11.48
C ALA A 114 -1.45 -20.15 -12.38
N VAL A 115 -0.86 -19.12 -11.79
CA VAL A 115 -0.35 -17.97 -12.54
C VAL A 115 0.81 -18.35 -13.45
N HIS A 116 1.73 -19.19 -12.96
CA HIS A 116 2.82 -19.71 -13.81
C HIS A 116 2.29 -20.45 -15.03
N SER A 117 1.23 -21.25 -14.90
CA SER A 117 0.60 -21.94 -16.03
C SER A 117 0.08 -20.99 -17.09
N VAL A 118 -0.53 -19.85 -16.66
CA VAL A 118 -0.98 -18.80 -17.59
C VAL A 118 0.21 -18.26 -18.38
N PHE A 119 1.29 -17.86 -17.71
CA PHE A 119 2.48 -17.28 -18.36
C PHE A 119 3.26 -18.29 -19.21
N SER A 120 3.33 -19.57 -18.82
CA SER A 120 3.97 -20.62 -19.61
C SER A 120 3.20 -20.87 -20.91
N SER A 121 1.87 -20.92 -20.86
CA SER A 121 1.05 -21.07 -22.07
C SER A 121 1.29 -19.94 -23.06
N ILE A 122 1.48 -18.70 -22.56
CA ILE A 122 1.81 -17.56 -23.41
C ILE A 122 3.18 -17.73 -24.06
N SER A 123 4.18 -18.15 -23.28
CA SER A 123 5.55 -18.31 -23.77
C SER A 123 5.67 -19.45 -24.79
N GLU A 124 4.92 -20.54 -24.60
CA GLU A 124 5.00 -21.74 -25.43
C GLU A 124 4.07 -21.69 -26.64
N GLN A 125 2.87 -21.17 -26.48
CA GLN A 125 1.80 -21.19 -27.48
C GLN A 125 1.55 -19.81 -28.11
N GLY A 126 2.11 -18.73 -27.53
CA GLY A 126 1.86 -17.37 -27.96
C GLY A 126 0.45 -16.84 -27.65
N SER A 127 -0.30 -17.56 -26.80
CA SER A 127 -1.71 -17.27 -26.50
C SER A 127 -2.06 -17.45 -25.03
N VAL A 128 -3.05 -16.70 -24.57
CA VAL A 128 -3.64 -16.80 -23.20
C VAL A 128 -5.03 -17.34 -23.33
N ASP A 129 -5.34 -18.46 -22.70
CA ASP A 129 -6.73 -18.87 -22.57
C ASP A 129 -7.46 -17.95 -21.56
N PRO A 130 -8.47 -17.17 -22.01
CA PRO A 130 -9.21 -16.27 -21.13
C PRO A 130 -9.87 -17.00 -19.95
N GLN A 131 -10.29 -18.24 -20.14
CA GLN A 131 -10.91 -19.05 -19.09
C GLN A 131 -9.88 -19.42 -18.00
N VAL A 132 -8.69 -19.87 -18.39
CA VAL A 132 -7.60 -20.20 -17.45
C VAL A 132 -7.15 -18.99 -16.67
N ALA A 133 -7.05 -17.82 -17.33
CA ALA A 133 -6.74 -16.56 -16.66
C ALA A 133 -7.83 -16.16 -15.67
N ALA A 134 -9.11 -16.31 -16.02
CA ALA A 134 -10.24 -16.02 -15.15
C ALA A 134 -10.30 -16.94 -13.93
N GLU A 135 -10.00 -18.22 -14.09
CA GLU A 135 -9.92 -19.18 -12.99
C GLU A 135 -8.80 -18.83 -12.02
N ALA A 136 -7.60 -18.50 -12.52
CA ALA A 136 -6.48 -18.07 -11.68
C ALA A 136 -6.85 -16.80 -10.86
N VAL A 137 -7.48 -15.83 -11.51
CA VAL A 137 -7.95 -14.59 -10.83
C VAL A 137 -9.03 -14.89 -9.79
N GLN A 138 -9.92 -15.83 -10.03
CA GLN A 138 -10.93 -16.23 -9.06
C GLN A 138 -10.30 -16.82 -7.80
N GLU A 139 -9.28 -17.65 -7.93
CA GLU A 139 -8.54 -18.19 -6.79
C GLU A 139 -7.85 -17.09 -5.99
N VAL A 140 -7.16 -16.13 -6.65
CA VAL A 140 -6.56 -14.97 -5.98
C VAL A 140 -7.61 -14.15 -5.23
N SER A 141 -8.78 -13.93 -5.85
CA SER A 141 -9.89 -13.19 -5.23
C SER A 141 -10.42 -13.87 -3.97
N ILE A 142 -10.52 -15.20 -3.97
CA ILE A 142 -10.95 -15.97 -2.79
C ILE A 142 -9.96 -15.76 -1.64
N VAL A 143 -8.67 -15.96 -1.88
CA VAL A 143 -7.62 -15.82 -0.85
C VAL A 143 -7.58 -14.39 -0.32
N THR A 144 -7.62 -13.40 -1.20
CA THR A 144 -7.58 -11.97 -0.84
C THR A 144 -8.78 -11.57 0.02
N ARG A 145 -9.95 -12.15 -0.23
CA ARG A 145 -11.17 -11.89 0.54
C ARG A 145 -11.19 -12.59 1.88
N THR A 146 -10.69 -13.83 1.95
CA THR A 146 -10.74 -14.65 3.17
C THR A 146 -9.60 -14.36 4.14
N LEU A 147 -8.42 -14.02 3.62
CA LEU A 147 -7.19 -13.79 4.38
C LEU A 147 -6.47 -12.50 3.94
N PRO A 148 -7.13 -11.31 3.99
CA PRO A 148 -6.60 -10.09 3.37
C PRO A 148 -5.23 -9.68 3.93
N ASN A 149 -5.04 -9.69 5.26
CA ASN A 149 -3.77 -9.29 5.87
C ASN A 149 -2.63 -10.23 5.50
N SER A 150 -2.90 -11.54 5.50
CA SER A 150 -1.91 -12.54 5.12
C SER A 150 -1.61 -12.49 3.62
N ALA A 151 -2.62 -12.24 2.76
CA ALA A 151 -2.42 -12.05 1.33
C ALA A 151 -1.54 -10.83 1.05
N ILE A 152 -1.82 -9.68 1.70
CA ILE A 152 -0.97 -8.48 1.63
C ILE A 152 0.45 -8.82 2.06
N PHE A 153 0.61 -9.41 3.25
CA PHE A 153 1.94 -9.71 3.78
C PHE A 153 2.72 -10.65 2.86
N MET A 154 2.05 -11.65 2.29
CA MET A 154 2.65 -12.57 1.31
C MET A 154 3.08 -11.85 0.03
N ALA A 155 2.26 -10.92 -0.49
CA ALA A 155 2.65 -10.10 -1.64
C ALA A 155 3.89 -9.25 -1.33
N LEU A 156 4.04 -8.75 -0.10
CA LEU A 156 5.17 -7.93 0.33
C LEU A 156 6.42 -8.72 0.73
N SER A 157 6.29 -10.01 1.04
CA SER A 157 7.38 -10.83 1.59
C SER A 157 8.36 -11.33 0.55
N GLN A 158 8.00 -11.31 -0.72
CA GLN A 158 8.80 -11.87 -1.82
C GLN A 158 10.07 -11.08 -2.16
N GLN A 159 10.26 -9.94 -1.55
CA GLN A 159 11.32 -8.99 -1.85
C GLN A 159 12.76 -9.50 -1.78
N ARG A 160 12.99 -10.69 -1.21
CA ARG A 160 14.34 -11.10 -0.77
C ARG A 160 14.90 -12.35 -1.42
N ALA A 161 14.10 -13.03 -2.20
CA ALA A 161 14.55 -14.27 -2.85
C ALA A 161 15.42 -14.04 -4.10
N GLY A 162 15.54 -12.80 -4.57
CA GLY A 162 16.36 -12.47 -5.77
C GLY A 162 15.77 -13.00 -7.09
N ASP A 163 14.60 -13.58 -7.05
CA ASP A 163 13.95 -14.25 -8.19
C ASP A 163 12.59 -13.61 -8.47
N SER A 164 12.62 -12.32 -8.86
CA SER A 164 11.42 -11.59 -9.27
C SER A 164 11.01 -12.00 -10.69
N SER A 165 10.30 -13.12 -10.82
CA SER A 165 9.71 -13.51 -12.10
C SER A 165 8.50 -12.62 -12.43
N ILE A 166 8.23 -12.44 -13.72
CA ILE A 166 7.05 -11.72 -14.22
C ILE A 166 5.74 -12.28 -13.63
N SER A 167 5.65 -13.60 -13.45
CA SER A 167 4.47 -14.24 -12.86
C SER A 167 4.30 -13.92 -11.37
N GLN A 168 5.39 -13.79 -10.62
CA GLN A 168 5.35 -13.41 -9.21
C GLN A 168 4.97 -11.94 -9.05
N HIS A 169 5.55 -11.06 -9.86
CA HIS A 169 5.16 -9.66 -9.93
C HIS A 169 3.67 -9.52 -10.27
N ALA A 170 3.20 -10.19 -11.32
CA ALA A 170 1.80 -10.19 -11.71
C ALA A 170 0.85 -10.66 -10.59
N LEU A 171 1.22 -11.73 -9.87
CA LEU A 171 0.43 -12.23 -8.74
C LEU A 171 0.38 -11.24 -7.58
N SER A 172 1.49 -10.60 -7.25
CA SER A 172 1.57 -9.60 -6.18
C SER A 172 0.78 -8.34 -6.54
N THR A 173 0.95 -7.82 -7.75
CA THR A 173 0.20 -6.68 -8.28
C THR A 173 -1.31 -6.97 -8.30
N CYS A 174 -1.72 -8.15 -8.76
CA CYS A 174 -3.11 -8.59 -8.74
C CYS A 174 -3.68 -8.64 -7.32
N THR A 175 -2.94 -9.20 -6.36
CA THR A 175 -3.33 -9.24 -4.94
C THR A 175 -3.54 -7.84 -4.37
N LEU A 176 -2.60 -6.93 -4.60
CA LEU A 176 -2.67 -5.55 -4.10
C LEU A 176 -3.82 -4.78 -4.76
N ALA A 177 -3.99 -4.89 -6.07
CA ALA A 177 -5.08 -4.26 -6.80
C ALA A 177 -6.46 -4.73 -6.30
N LEU A 178 -6.62 -6.03 -6.04
CA LEU A 178 -7.84 -6.59 -5.47
C LEU A 178 -8.15 -6.04 -4.08
N VAL A 179 -7.16 -5.97 -3.19
CA VAL A 179 -7.35 -5.38 -1.85
C VAL A 179 -7.79 -3.93 -1.94
N ILE A 180 -7.20 -3.15 -2.82
CA ILE A 180 -7.61 -1.75 -3.05
C ILE A 180 -9.03 -1.72 -3.59
N GLY A 181 -9.35 -2.44 -4.68
CA GLY A 181 -10.66 -2.48 -5.31
C GLY A 181 -11.78 -2.91 -4.34
N GLN A 182 -11.54 -3.93 -3.52
CA GLN A 182 -12.46 -4.36 -2.47
C GLN A 182 -12.75 -3.23 -1.48
N SER A 183 -11.74 -2.45 -1.11
CA SER A 183 -11.89 -1.32 -0.19
C SER A 183 -12.71 -0.17 -0.77
N PHE A 184 -12.75 -0.05 -2.10
CA PHE A 184 -13.62 0.90 -2.81
C PHE A 184 -15.04 0.38 -3.00
N GLY A 185 -15.32 -0.88 -2.61
CA GLY A 185 -16.64 -1.48 -2.70
C GLY A 185 -16.98 -1.96 -4.12
N TYR A 186 -16.00 -2.28 -4.94
CA TYR A 186 -16.23 -2.81 -6.28
C TYR A 186 -17.01 -4.12 -6.24
N ASN A 187 -17.94 -4.27 -7.16
CA ASN A 187 -18.70 -5.49 -7.32
C ASN A 187 -17.83 -6.63 -7.88
N PRO A 188 -18.32 -7.89 -7.85
CA PRO A 188 -17.52 -9.04 -8.31
C PRO A 188 -17.02 -8.94 -9.74
N LEU A 189 -17.79 -8.37 -10.65
CA LEU A 189 -17.40 -8.19 -12.06
C LEU A 189 -16.28 -7.15 -12.19
N GLU A 190 -16.42 -6.02 -11.50
CA GLU A 190 -15.38 -4.97 -11.48
C GLU A 190 -14.07 -5.46 -10.87
N LEU A 191 -14.15 -6.29 -9.82
CA LEU A 191 -12.98 -6.91 -9.22
C LEU A 191 -12.33 -7.92 -10.17
N GLN A 192 -13.12 -8.70 -10.90
CA GLN A 192 -12.61 -9.64 -11.90
C GLN A 192 -11.92 -8.92 -13.06
N GLU A 193 -12.51 -7.85 -13.59
CA GLU A 193 -11.91 -7.01 -14.65
C GLU A 193 -10.58 -6.42 -14.19
N LEU A 194 -10.54 -5.83 -12.97
CA LEU A 194 -9.34 -5.24 -12.39
C LEU A 194 -8.24 -6.31 -12.16
N ALA A 195 -8.61 -7.46 -11.64
CA ALA A 195 -7.69 -8.54 -11.35
C ALA A 195 -7.10 -9.18 -12.63
N LEU A 196 -7.93 -9.35 -13.68
CA LEU A 196 -7.45 -9.82 -14.98
C LEU A 196 -6.47 -8.82 -15.60
N ALA A 197 -6.79 -7.52 -15.54
CA ALA A 197 -5.87 -6.50 -16.00
C ALA A 197 -4.56 -6.53 -15.20
N ALA A 198 -4.63 -6.64 -13.88
CA ALA A 198 -3.45 -6.70 -13.02
C ALA A 198 -2.62 -7.98 -13.20
N LEU A 199 -3.26 -9.11 -13.50
CA LEU A 199 -2.55 -10.35 -13.79
C LEU A 199 -1.80 -10.29 -15.15
N LEU A 200 -2.38 -9.60 -16.14
CA LEU A 200 -1.90 -9.62 -17.52
C LEU A 200 -1.21 -8.32 -17.97
N HIS A 201 -1.06 -7.32 -17.06
CA HIS A 201 -0.57 -5.98 -17.44
C HIS A 201 0.79 -6.02 -18.14
N ASP A 202 1.65 -6.92 -17.72
CA ASP A 202 3.04 -7.05 -18.17
C ASP A 202 3.27 -8.17 -19.20
N ILE A 203 2.20 -8.81 -19.69
CA ILE A 203 2.30 -9.90 -20.67
C ILE A 203 3.13 -9.50 -21.91
N GLY A 204 3.11 -8.23 -22.28
CA GLY A 204 3.90 -7.70 -23.40
C GLY A 204 5.41 -7.80 -23.21
N LEU A 205 5.90 -7.92 -21.98
CA LEU A 205 7.32 -8.14 -21.68
C LEU A 205 7.83 -9.48 -22.23
N LEU A 206 6.96 -10.47 -22.38
CA LEU A 206 7.31 -11.76 -22.98
C LEU A 206 7.66 -11.66 -24.48
N GLN A 207 7.30 -10.54 -25.15
CA GLN A 207 7.63 -10.26 -26.53
C GLN A 207 8.92 -9.43 -26.68
N ILE A 208 9.52 -9.01 -25.56
CA ILE A 208 10.75 -8.23 -25.53
C ILE A 208 11.93 -9.15 -25.27
N PRO A 209 13.05 -8.99 -26.01
CA PRO A 209 14.23 -9.83 -25.83
C PRO A 209 14.72 -9.84 -24.37
N ALA A 210 14.97 -11.02 -23.82
CA ALA A 210 15.42 -11.23 -22.45
C ALA A 210 16.60 -10.33 -22.01
N PRO A 211 17.61 -10.04 -22.86
CA PRO A 211 18.68 -9.11 -22.47
C PRO A 211 18.21 -7.69 -22.14
N ILE A 212 17.05 -7.25 -22.66
CA ILE A 212 16.48 -5.92 -22.38
C ILE A 212 15.72 -5.99 -21.06
N THR A 213 14.85 -6.99 -20.87
CA THR A 213 14.09 -7.15 -19.64
C THR A 213 14.97 -7.45 -18.44
N GLN A 214 16.03 -8.26 -18.61
CA GLN A 214 17.02 -8.54 -17.58
C GLN A 214 17.91 -7.34 -17.23
N ARG A 215 18.24 -6.48 -18.22
CA ARG A 215 19.00 -5.25 -17.97
C ARG A 215 18.19 -4.17 -17.28
N SER A 216 16.90 -4.13 -17.49
CA SER A 216 16.04 -3.22 -16.72
C SER A 216 16.18 -3.49 -15.23
N ALA A 217 16.44 -4.74 -14.85
CA ALA A 217 16.73 -5.15 -13.46
C ALA A 217 18.16 -4.85 -12.97
N ASN A 218 19.08 -4.35 -13.84
CA ASN A 218 20.47 -4.10 -13.46
C ASN A 218 20.86 -2.63 -13.67
N THR A 219 20.86 -1.85 -12.59
CA THR A 219 21.19 -0.42 -12.60
C THR A 219 22.64 -0.10 -13.00
N SER A 220 23.55 -1.07 -12.96
CA SER A 220 24.96 -0.90 -13.35
C SER A 220 25.13 -0.67 -14.85
N HIS A 221 24.17 -1.08 -15.66
CA HIS A 221 24.19 -0.95 -17.11
C HIS A 221 22.83 -0.43 -17.62
N PRO A 222 22.60 0.88 -17.61
CA PRO A 222 21.32 1.46 -18.02
C PRO A 222 20.99 1.09 -19.47
N LEU A 223 19.71 0.91 -19.75
CA LEU A 223 19.21 0.65 -21.10
C LEU A 223 19.60 1.78 -22.05
N SER A 224 19.98 1.43 -23.29
CA SER A 224 20.08 2.40 -24.37
C SER A 224 18.74 3.11 -24.61
N ARG A 225 18.73 4.23 -25.32
CA ARG A 225 17.47 4.93 -25.64
C ARG A 225 16.51 4.02 -26.42
N GLN A 226 17.02 3.24 -27.35
CA GLN A 226 16.23 2.32 -28.17
C GLN A 226 15.67 1.16 -27.34
N ASP A 227 16.52 0.53 -26.50
CA ASP A 227 16.09 -0.55 -25.61
C ASP A 227 15.03 -0.06 -24.61
N ARG A 228 15.19 1.16 -24.09
CA ARG A 228 14.18 1.77 -23.21
C ARG A 228 12.86 2.01 -23.91
N GLN A 229 12.88 2.48 -25.16
CA GLN A 229 11.65 2.66 -25.96
C GLN A 229 10.97 1.31 -26.22
N LEU A 230 11.75 0.26 -26.51
CA LEU A 230 11.22 -1.08 -26.67
C LEU A 230 10.63 -1.60 -25.36
N PHE A 231 11.33 -1.45 -24.24
CA PHE A 231 10.80 -1.82 -22.92
C PHE A 231 9.48 -1.08 -22.62
N GLN A 232 9.43 0.23 -22.86
CA GLN A 232 8.22 1.04 -22.62
C GLN A 232 7.07 0.73 -23.60
N SER A 233 7.29 -0.09 -24.61
CA SER A 233 6.23 -0.51 -25.53
C SER A 233 5.43 -1.72 -25.03
N HIS A 234 5.83 -2.37 -23.89
CA HIS A 234 5.17 -3.58 -23.42
C HIS A 234 3.66 -3.43 -23.16
N PRO A 235 3.11 -2.28 -22.69
CA PRO A 235 1.66 -2.18 -22.51
C PRO A 235 0.94 -2.34 -23.85
N ARG A 236 1.47 -1.72 -24.91
CA ARG A 236 0.91 -1.86 -26.26
C ARG A 236 1.10 -3.27 -26.83
N LEU A 237 2.26 -3.89 -26.62
CA LEU A 237 2.51 -5.27 -27.05
C LEU A 237 1.56 -6.23 -26.34
N GLY A 238 1.30 -6.03 -25.05
CA GLY A 238 0.32 -6.81 -24.30
C GLY A 238 -1.09 -6.70 -24.86
N ILE A 239 -1.56 -5.46 -25.14
CA ILE A 239 -2.86 -5.24 -25.78
C ILE A 239 -2.94 -5.99 -27.11
N LEU A 240 -1.95 -5.83 -27.98
CA LEU A 240 -1.94 -6.48 -29.31
C LEU A 240 -1.97 -8.02 -29.20
N ALA A 241 -1.31 -8.58 -28.20
CA ALA A 241 -1.34 -10.03 -27.96
C ALA A 241 -2.75 -10.48 -27.55
N LEU A 242 -3.38 -9.79 -26.61
CA LEU A 242 -4.72 -10.12 -26.12
C LEU A 242 -5.83 -9.85 -27.14
N GLU A 243 -5.72 -8.80 -27.95
CA GLU A 243 -6.65 -8.52 -29.04
C GLU A 243 -6.62 -9.62 -30.14
N ARG A 244 -5.43 -10.09 -30.48
CA ARG A 244 -5.30 -11.21 -31.44
C ARG A 244 -5.92 -12.50 -30.92
N GLN A 245 -5.82 -12.73 -29.63
CA GLN A 245 -6.44 -13.86 -28.96
C GLN A 245 -7.97 -13.73 -28.92
N GLY A 246 -8.47 -12.53 -28.62
CA GLY A 246 -9.89 -12.28 -28.36
C GLY A 246 -10.32 -12.75 -26.96
N GLY A 247 -11.59 -12.46 -26.63
CA GLY A 247 -12.19 -12.89 -25.37
C GLY A 247 -11.90 -12.01 -24.15
N PHE A 248 -11.22 -10.86 -24.32
CA PHE A 248 -10.98 -9.88 -23.27
C PHE A 248 -11.80 -8.62 -23.49
N GLU A 249 -12.43 -8.13 -22.43
CA GLU A 249 -13.20 -6.91 -22.44
C GLU A 249 -12.32 -5.67 -22.70
N THR A 250 -12.83 -4.71 -23.45
CA THR A 250 -12.11 -3.47 -23.80
C THR A 250 -11.57 -2.73 -22.55
N LYS A 251 -12.32 -2.78 -21.44
CA LYS A 251 -11.90 -2.17 -20.18
C LYS A 251 -10.63 -2.80 -19.59
N ILE A 252 -10.43 -4.12 -19.77
CA ILE A 252 -9.23 -4.84 -19.35
C ILE A 252 -8.04 -4.36 -20.17
N LEU A 253 -8.21 -4.31 -21.50
CA LEU A 253 -7.18 -3.84 -22.42
C LEU A 253 -6.82 -2.37 -22.16
N GLN A 254 -7.82 -1.54 -21.84
CA GLN A 254 -7.60 -0.15 -21.44
C GLN A 254 -6.72 -0.05 -20.20
N MET A 255 -7.04 -0.78 -19.12
CA MET A 255 -6.23 -0.77 -17.90
C MET A 255 -4.79 -1.23 -18.15
N ILE A 256 -4.59 -2.26 -18.98
CA ILE A 256 -3.26 -2.73 -19.40
C ILE A 256 -2.51 -1.63 -20.17
N GLY A 257 -3.18 -0.88 -21.03
CA GLY A 257 -2.57 0.23 -21.77
C GLY A 257 -2.22 1.44 -20.91
N GLU A 258 -2.90 1.61 -19.78
CA GLU A 258 -2.83 2.81 -18.94
C GLU A 258 -1.96 2.65 -17.69
N HIS A 259 -1.49 1.46 -17.34
CA HIS A 259 -0.88 1.20 -16.03
C HIS A 259 0.42 1.97 -15.73
N HIS A 260 1.08 2.51 -16.75
CA HIS A 260 2.24 3.40 -16.58
C HIS A 260 1.96 4.88 -16.89
N ILE A 261 0.70 5.26 -17.13
CA ILE A 261 0.34 6.67 -17.37
C ILE A 261 0.19 7.37 -16.03
N ARG A 262 1.07 8.36 -15.77
CA ARG A 262 1.02 9.16 -14.54
C ARG A 262 0.05 10.33 -14.68
N LEU A 263 -0.55 10.76 -13.58
CA LEU A 263 -1.50 11.89 -13.58
C LEU A 263 -0.84 13.23 -13.92
N ASP A 264 0.46 13.35 -13.72
CA ASP A 264 1.31 14.50 -14.09
C ASP A 264 1.86 14.40 -15.52
N ASP A 265 1.39 13.45 -16.32
CA ASP A 265 1.83 13.15 -17.69
C ASP A 265 3.29 12.70 -17.80
N SER A 266 3.99 12.38 -16.69
CA SER A 266 5.41 11.98 -16.70
C SER A 266 5.65 10.53 -17.13
N GLY A 267 4.59 9.71 -17.20
CA GLY A 267 4.66 8.29 -17.53
C GLY A 267 4.74 7.98 -19.03
N TYR A 268 4.38 6.77 -19.39
CA TYR A 268 4.29 6.30 -20.78
C TYR A 268 3.04 5.43 -21.00
N PRO A 269 2.56 5.32 -22.27
CA PRO A 269 3.06 5.95 -23.48
C PRO A 269 2.91 7.48 -23.44
N GLN A 270 3.91 8.20 -23.98
CA GLN A 270 3.86 9.65 -24.01
C GLN A 270 2.71 10.16 -24.90
N GLY A 271 2.14 11.31 -24.52
CA GLY A 271 1.04 11.94 -25.26
C GLY A 271 -0.35 11.52 -24.77
N THR A 272 -0.46 10.56 -23.87
CA THR A 272 -1.71 10.26 -23.18
C THR A 272 -1.79 11.09 -21.89
N LYS A 273 -2.96 11.71 -21.67
CA LYS A 273 -3.21 12.54 -20.51
C LYS A 273 -3.66 11.71 -19.32
N GLY A 274 -2.98 11.86 -18.20
CA GLY A 274 -3.27 11.12 -16.98
C GLY A 274 -4.68 11.38 -16.43
N GLU A 275 -5.23 12.57 -16.66
CA GLU A 275 -6.59 12.92 -16.24
C GLU A 275 -7.69 12.05 -16.86
N PHE A 276 -7.43 11.45 -18.03
CA PHE A 276 -8.38 10.57 -18.73
C PHE A 276 -8.28 9.10 -18.31
N THR A 277 -7.29 8.72 -17.49
CA THR A 277 -7.18 7.34 -16.99
C THR A 277 -8.34 7.00 -16.07
N SER A 278 -8.81 5.75 -16.16
CA SER A 278 -9.90 5.28 -15.31
C SER A 278 -9.45 5.14 -13.84
N GLU A 279 -10.38 5.20 -12.89
CA GLU A 279 -10.07 4.95 -11.47
C GLU A 279 -9.40 3.58 -11.29
N ARG A 280 -9.87 2.57 -12.01
CA ARG A 280 -9.30 1.21 -11.96
C ARG A 280 -7.88 1.15 -12.53
N SER A 281 -7.59 1.89 -13.59
CA SER A 281 -6.23 2.02 -14.11
C SER A 281 -5.29 2.70 -13.09
N ARG A 282 -5.78 3.70 -12.36
CA ARG A 282 -5.02 4.37 -11.29
C ARG A 282 -4.76 3.45 -10.10
N ILE A 283 -5.70 2.54 -9.78
CA ILE A 283 -5.50 1.50 -8.76
C ILE A 283 -4.40 0.54 -9.22
N LEU A 284 -4.48 0.04 -10.45
CA LEU A 284 -3.47 -0.84 -11.03
C LEU A 284 -2.09 -0.18 -11.02
N MET A 285 -1.99 1.06 -11.47
CA MET A 285 -0.75 1.85 -11.49
C MET A 285 -0.09 1.95 -10.09
N ILE A 286 -0.87 2.16 -9.03
CA ILE A 286 -0.33 2.25 -7.66
C ILE A 286 0.12 0.88 -7.17
N ALA A 287 -0.66 -0.18 -7.43
CA ALA A 287 -0.33 -1.54 -7.02
C ALA A 287 0.94 -2.04 -7.71
N ASP A 288 1.04 -1.85 -9.02
CA ASP A 288 2.17 -2.17 -9.87
C ASP A 288 3.43 -1.44 -9.42
N TYR A 289 3.40 -0.11 -9.39
CA TYR A 289 4.57 0.68 -9.01
C TYR A 289 5.05 0.41 -7.58
N TYR A 290 4.14 0.11 -6.67
CA TYR A 290 4.53 -0.27 -5.32
C TYR A 290 5.28 -1.61 -5.32
N ASP A 291 4.78 -2.62 -6.06
CA ASP A 291 5.45 -3.91 -6.17
C ASP A 291 6.81 -3.78 -6.87
N GLU A 292 6.91 -3.01 -7.96
CA GLU A 292 8.20 -2.69 -8.60
C GLU A 292 9.21 -2.12 -7.61
N LEU A 293 8.79 -1.17 -6.77
CA LEU A 293 9.68 -0.53 -5.79
C LEU A 293 10.17 -1.50 -4.73
N ILE A 294 9.33 -2.42 -4.27
CA ILE A 294 9.70 -3.32 -3.19
C ILE A 294 10.46 -4.56 -3.68
N THR A 295 10.20 -5.01 -4.92
CA THR A 295 10.87 -6.18 -5.52
C THR A 295 12.13 -5.81 -6.32
N GLY A 296 12.19 -4.57 -6.80
CA GLY A 296 13.19 -4.14 -7.78
C GLY A 296 12.88 -4.63 -9.20
N PHE A 297 11.68 -5.15 -9.45
CA PHE A 297 11.20 -5.47 -10.78
C PHE A 297 11.23 -4.19 -11.64
N GLY A 298 11.59 -4.26 -12.91
CA GLY A 298 11.80 -3.06 -13.74
C GLY A 298 13.14 -2.34 -13.54
N GLY A 299 14.03 -2.78 -12.62
CA GLY A 299 15.43 -2.40 -12.58
C GLY A 299 15.85 -1.35 -11.53
N ALA A 300 14.97 -1.00 -10.62
CA ALA A 300 15.35 -0.21 -9.46
C ALA A 300 15.94 -1.10 -8.34
N SER A 301 16.79 -0.52 -7.47
CA SER A 301 17.16 -1.23 -6.25
C SER A 301 15.94 -1.40 -5.36
N PRO A 302 15.69 -2.60 -4.80
CA PRO A 302 14.56 -2.85 -3.93
C PRO A 302 14.55 -1.91 -2.72
N LEU A 303 13.38 -1.40 -2.38
CA LEU A 303 13.15 -0.57 -1.21
C LEU A 303 12.44 -1.37 -0.12
N ALA A 304 12.71 -1.03 1.14
CA ALA A 304 11.87 -1.53 2.22
C ALA A 304 10.42 -0.98 2.07
N PRO A 305 9.38 -1.73 2.49
CA PRO A 305 7.97 -1.34 2.30
C PRO A 305 7.64 0.09 2.70
N HIS A 306 8.13 0.54 3.86
CA HIS A 306 7.91 1.90 4.34
C HIS A 306 8.61 2.97 3.47
N GLN A 307 9.78 2.64 2.88
CA GLN A 307 10.50 3.53 1.97
C GLN A 307 9.79 3.64 0.62
N ALA A 308 9.24 2.53 0.11
CA ALA A 308 8.42 2.52 -1.10
C ALA A 308 7.17 3.40 -0.92
N LEU A 309 6.44 3.23 0.20
CA LEU A 309 5.31 4.11 0.52
C LEU A 309 5.71 5.58 0.63
N GLN A 310 6.83 5.89 1.27
CA GLN A 310 7.33 7.25 1.37
C GLN A 310 7.64 7.85 0.00
N ARG A 311 8.18 7.06 -0.90
CA ARG A 311 8.49 7.48 -2.27
C ARG A 311 7.22 7.77 -3.06
N ILE A 312 6.26 6.83 -3.10
CA ILE A 312 4.98 7.03 -3.80
C ILE A 312 4.22 8.22 -3.20
N PHE A 313 4.21 8.34 -1.87
CA PHE A 313 3.58 9.48 -1.21
C PHE A 313 4.19 10.82 -1.65
N ARG A 314 5.49 10.91 -1.76
CA ARG A 314 6.18 12.13 -2.23
C ARG A 314 5.79 12.43 -3.68
N GLU A 315 5.88 11.46 -4.56
CA GLU A 315 5.53 11.61 -5.98
C GLU A 315 4.03 11.96 -6.16
N SER A 316 3.14 11.46 -5.30
CA SER A 316 1.72 11.86 -5.31
C SER A 316 1.49 13.31 -4.92
N GLN A 317 2.33 13.87 -4.04
CA GLN A 317 2.26 15.29 -3.69
C GLN A 317 2.71 16.19 -4.86
N ASP A 318 3.55 15.66 -5.71
CA ASP A 318 4.02 16.31 -6.95
C ASP A 318 3.04 16.08 -8.13
N GLY A 319 1.96 15.32 -7.92
CA GLY A 319 0.86 15.13 -8.86
C GLY A 319 0.87 13.81 -9.64
N ALA A 320 1.87 12.94 -9.43
CA ALA A 320 2.03 11.73 -10.24
C ALA A 320 0.94 10.67 -9.98
N PHE A 321 0.37 10.62 -8.77
CA PHE A 321 -0.59 9.59 -8.34
C PHE A 321 -1.85 10.17 -7.73
N ASP A 322 -2.97 9.43 -7.83
CA ASP A 322 -4.22 9.75 -7.18
C ASP A 322 -4.09 9.65 -5.65
N GLN A 323 -4.21 10.80 -4.98
CA GLN A 323 -4.02 10.91 -3.54
C GLN A 323 -5.10 10.18 -2.73
N VAL A 324 -6.33 10.05 -3.27
CA VAL A 324 -7.42 9.36 -2.58
C VAL A 324 -7.15 7.86 -2.58
N ILE A 325 -6.80 7.30 -3.74
CA ILE A 325 -6.46 5.88 -3.89
C ILE A 325 -5.23 5.56 -3.05
N LEU A 326 -4.16 6.37 -3.16
CA LEU A 326 -2.95 6.16 -2.39
C LEU A 326 -3.18 6.24 -0.88
N SER A 327 -3.96 7.21 -0.41
CA SER A 327 -4.31 7.34 1.01
C SER A 327 -5.04 6.10 1.53
N ARG A 328 -5.95 5.54 0.72
CA ARG A 328 -6.65 4.30 1.05
C ARG A 328 -5.69 3.11 1.07
N PHE A 329 -4.84 2.99 0.07
CA PHE A 329 -3.81 1.95 -0.01
C PHE A 329 -2.89 1.95 1.22
N ILE A 330 -2.35 3.12 1.60
CA ILE A 330 -1.48 3.25 2.78
C ILE A 330 -2.20 2.81 4.06
N LYS A 331 -3.50 3.10 4.20
CA LYS A 331 -4.29 2.65 5.35
C LYS A 331 -4.54 1.15 5.37
N LEU A 332 -4.65 0.53 4.22
CA LEU A 332 -4.88 -0.91 4.07
C LEU A 332 -3.65 -1.73 4.41
N ILE A 333 -2.49 -1.35 3.88
CA ILE A 333 -1.26 -2.12 4.09
C ILE A 333 -0.52 -1.71 5.37
N GLY A 334 -0.74 -0.47 5.85
CA GLY A 334 -0.01 0.08 6.99
C GLY A 334 1.44 0.41 6.65
N ILE A 335 2.11 1.13 7.54
CA ILE A 335 3.55 1.38 7.45
C ILE A 335 4.33 0.13 7.85
N TYR A 336 3.78 -0.59 8.80
CA TYR A 336 4.25 -1.88 9.27
C TYR A 336 3.10 -2.89 9.08
N PRO A 337 3.10 -3.64 7.99
CA PRO A 337 2.04 -4.62 7.71
C PRO A 337 1.87 -5.64 8.83
N VAL A 338 0.66 -6.16 8.99
CA VAL A 338 0.40 -7.29 9.90
C VAL A 338 1.35 -8.44 9.56
N HIS A 339 1.84 -9.17 10.54
CA HIS A 339 2.91 -10.17 10.50
C HIS A 339 4.34 -9.62 10.41
N SER A 340 4.56 -8.30 10.22
CA SER A 340 5.91 -7.73 10.26
C SER A 340 6.57 -7.98 11.60
N ARG A 341 7.82 -8.47 11.57
CA ARG A 341 8.66 -8.57 12.76
C ARG A 341 9.38 -7.26 12.99
N VAL A 342 9.29 -6.74 14.21
CA VAL A 342 9.85 -5.43 14.56
C VAL A 342 10.65 -5.51 15.84
N ARG A 343 11.61 -4.60 15.99
CA ARG A 343 12.30 -4.34 17.24
C ARG A 343 11.82 -2.99 17.78
N LEU A 344 11.48 -2.96 19.06
CA LEU A 344 11.11 -1.74 19.74
C LEU A 344 12.33 -0.98 20.26
N ASN A 345 12.16 0.30 20.57
CA ASN A 345 13.19 1.13 21.20
C ASN A 345 13.66 0.55 22.56
N THR A 346 12.79 -0.18 23.25
CA THR A 346 13.08 -0.95 24.48
C THR A 346 13.88 -2.23 24.24
N LYS A 347 14.27 -2.53 22.99
CA LYS A 347 15.02 -3.72 22.52
C LYS A 347 14.22 -5.02 22.50
N GLU A 348 12.96 -5.02 22.91
CA GLU A 348 12.04 -6.14 22.73
C GLU A 348 11.81 -6.42 21.25
N GLN A 349 11.61 -7.71 20.88
CA GLN A 349 11.14 -8.07 19.55
C GLN A 349 9.63 -8.36 19.61
N ALA A 350 8.94 -7.96 18.58
CA ALA A 350 7.50 -8.09 18.48
C ALA A 350 7.04 -8.42 17.05
N VAL A 351 5.81 -8.88 16.93
CA VAL A 351 5.11 -9.05 15.65
C VAL A 351 3.95 -8.08 15.61
N VAL A 352 3.76 -7.40 14.47
CA VAL A 352 2.58 -6.55 14.24
C VAL A 352 1.36 -7.45 14.07
N THR A 353 0.36 -7.26 14.92
CA THR A 353 -0.85 -8.10 14.95
C THR A 353 -2.10 -7.39 14.45
N GLU A 354 -2.14 -6.06 14.54
CA GLU A 354 -3.25 -5.25 14.03
C GLU A 354 -2.76 -3.85 13.62
N LEU A 355 -3.36 -3.30 12.55
CA LEU A 355 -3.07 -1.94 12.11
C LEU A 355 -3.92 -0.95 12.90
N ASN A 356 -3.36 0.24 13.12
CA ASN A 356 -4.11 1.37 13.64
C ASN A 356 -4.33 2.41 12.53
N PRO A 357 -5.54 2.48 11.93
CA PRO A 357 -5.81 3.43 10.86
C PRO A 357 -5.71 4.91 11.25
N SER A 358 -5.81 5.19 12.55
CA SER A 358 -5.70 6.54 13.12
C SER A 358 -4.26 6.95 13.44
N ALA A 359 -3.35 5.95 13.59
CA ALA A 359 -1.96 6.14 13.93
C ALA A 359 -1.10 5.05 13.25
N LEU A 360 -0.94 5.15 11.93
CA LEU A 360 -0.31 4.13 11.08
C LEU A 360 1.10 3.70 11.52
N HIS A 361 1.81 4.56 12.26
CA HIS A 361 3.14 4.29 12.82
C HIS A 361 3.10 3.66 14.22
N ARG A 362 1.92 3.46 14.79
CA ARG A 362 1.68 2.90 16.13
C ARG A 362 0.69 1.75 16.07
N PRO A 363 1.06 0.64 15.40
CA PRO A 363 0.19 -0.53 15.32
C PRO A 363 0.06 -1.22 16.69
N VAL A 364 -0.83 -2.22 16.76
CA VAL A 364 -0.84 -3.18 17.85
C VAL A 364 0.23 -4.23 17.58
N VAL A 365 1.01 -4.56 18.60
CA VAL A 365 2.10 -5.53 18.50
C VAL A 365 1.98 -6.58 19.61
N THR A 366 2.43 -7.79 19.32
CA THR A 366 2.61 -8.84 20.33
C THR A 366 4.11 -9.05 20.54
N ILE A 367 4.58 -8.86 21.76
CA ILE A 367 5.97 -9.10 22.13
C ILE A 367 6.26 -10.60 22.08
N THR A 368 7.34 -10.95 21.38
CA THR A 368 7.80 -12.34 21.22
C THR A 368 9.07 -12.64 22.00
N HIS A 369 9.95 -11.63 22.11
CA HIS A 369 11.22 -11.78 22.85
C HIS A 369 11.49 -10.57 23.73
N THR A 370 12.06 -10.85 24.88
CA THR A 370 12.55 -9.85 25.83
C THR A 370 13.75 -9.09 25.26
N PRO A 371 14.21 -7.98 25.89
CA PRO A 371 15.44 -7.29 25.49
C PRO A 371 16.69 -8.16 25.55
N SER A 372 16.71 -9.21 26.38
CA SER A 372 17.79 -10.19 26.48
C SER A 372 17.76 -11.26 25.39
N GLY A 373 16.73 -11.29 24.55
CA GLY A 373 16.57 -12.26 23.45
C GLY A 373 15.86 -13.56 23.87
N SER A 374 15.42 -13.68 25.10
CA SER A 374 14.62 -14.84 25.56
C SER A 374 13.17 -14.71 25.08
N GLU A 375 12.53 -15.83 24.75
CA GLU A 375 11.10 -15.84 24.46
C GLU A 375 10.27 -15.36 25.66
N THR A 376 9.17 -14.64 25.40
CA THR A 376 8.26 -14.22 26.47
C THR A 376 7.43 -15.42 26.98
N PRO A 377 7.18 -15.53 28.29
CA PRO A 377 6.42 -16.65 28.86
C PRO A 377 4.97 -16.75 28.37
N GLY A 378 4.46 -15.72 27.72
CA GLY A 378 3.11 -15.65 27.17
C GLY A 378 2.95 -14.43 26.26
N PRO A 379 1.84 -14.36 25.51
CA PRO A 379 1.60 -13.27 24.57
C PRO A 379 1.36 -11.95 25.34
N LEU A 380 2.26 -11.00 25.22
CA LEU A 380 2.10 -9.63 25.70
C LEU A 380 1.69 -8.73 24.54
N VAL A 381 0.40 -8.40 24.48
CA VAL A 381 -0.17 -7.53 23.44
C VAL A 381 -0.09 -6.07 23.88
N ILE A 382 0.40 -5.19 23.01
CA ILE A 382 0.58 -3.76 23.28
C ILE A 382 0.03 -2.96 22.10
N ASP A 383 -0.92 -2.08 22.39
CA ASP A 383 -1.34 -1.02 21.46
C ASP A 383 -0.34 0.14 21.57
N LEU A 384 0.49 0.32 20.54
CA LEU A 384 1.49 1.40 20.54
C LEU A 384 0.87 2.81 20.44
N SER A 385 -0.43 2.92 20.19
CA SER A 385 -1.15 4.20 20.20
C SER A 385 -1.74 4.57 21.56
N ASP A 386 -1.87 3.62 22.48
CA ASP A 386 -2.50 3.81 23.80
C ASP A 386 -1.50 3.49 24.91
N GLN A 387 -0.55 4.39 25.14
CA GLN A 387 0.53 4.21 26.11
C GLN A 387 0.60 5.35 27.16
N ALA A 388 -0.53 6.01 27.43
CA ALA A 388 -0.58 7.21 28.28
C ALA A 388 0.04 7.03 29.69
N ASN A 389 0.18 5.78 30.19
CA ASN A 389 0.72 5.47 31.52
C ASN A 389 1.88 4.47 31.46
N VAL A 390 2.50 4.28 30.31
CA VAL A 390 3.59 3.31 30.11
C VAL A 390 4.93 4.01 30.03
N THR A 391 5.86 3.67 30.93
CA THR A 391 7.22 4.24 30.92
C THR A 391 8.25 3.10 30.91
N PRO A 392 9.16 3.07 29.93
CA PRO A 392 9.27 3.96 28.77
C PRO A 392 8.19 3.69 27.72
N GLU A 393 7.75 4.74 27.03
CA GLU A 393 6.87 4.62 25.85
C GLU A 393 7.57 3.76 24.78
N ARG A 394 6.86 2.77 24.27
CA ARG A 394 7.37 1.88 23.23
C ARG A 394 7.11 2.44 21.84
N ALA A 395 8.10 2.33 20.97
CA ALA A 395 7.99 2.70 19.57
C ALA A 395 8.79 1.70 18.71
N ILE A 396 8.41 1.53 17.45
CA ILE A 396 9.17 0.69 16.53
C ILE A 396 10.47 1.40 16.18
N ASP A 397 11.60 0.77 16.51
CA ASP A 397 12.96 1.22 16.21
C ASP A 397 13.43 0.68 14.86
N LYS A 398 13.12 -0.60 14.58
CA LYS A 398 13.60 -1.28 13.37
C LYS A 398 12.62 -2.37 12.93
N VAL A 399 12.42 -2.51 11.61
CA VAL A 399 11.83 -3.71 11.02
C VAL A 399 12.93 -4.78 10.95
N LEU A 400 12.65 -5.95 11.51
CA LEU A 400 13.58 -7.09 11.48
C LEU A 400 13.43 -7.82 10.16
N ASP A 401 14.53 -7.97 9.46
CA ASP A 401 14.59 -8.64 8.17
C ASP A 401 14.37 -10.14 8.35
N SER A 402 13.43 -10.64 7.67
CA SER A 402 12.94 -11.97 7.29
C SER A 402 11.56 -12.29 7.87
N PRO A 403 10.63 -12.67 7.01
CA PRO A 403 9.39 -13.30 7.42
C PRO A 403 9.62 -14.80 7.63
N GLU A 404 10.41 -15.18 8.62
CA GLU A 404 10.21 -16.53 9.16
C GLU A 404 8.98 -16.46 10.07
N PRO A 405 7.96 -17.32 9.82
CA PRO A 405 6.86 -17.45 10.78
C PRO A 405 7.48 -17.76 12.15
N ALA A 406 6.95 -17.13 13.19
CA ALA A 406 7.32 -17.52 14.54
C ALA A 406 7.11 -19.04 14.62
N ARG A 407 8.19 -19.82 14.88
CA ARG A 407 8.09 -21.27 15.00
C ARG A 407 6.99 -21.57 16.04
N PRO A 408 6.04 -22.45 15.72
CA PRO A 408 5.09 -22.90 16.74
C PRO A 408 5.91 -23.40 17.92
N ALA A 409 5.50 -23.01 19.12
CA ALA A 409 6.11 -23.54 20.34
C ALA A 409 6.11 -25.08 20.24
N PRO A 410 7.19 -25.76 20.61
CA PRO A 410 7.23 -27.21 20.58
C PRO A 410 6.05 -27.72 21.38
N SER A 411 5.17 -28.46 20.70
CA SER A 411 4.07 -29.16 21.37
C SER A 411 4.68 -29.97 22.49
N SER A 412 4.33 -29.65 23.73
CA SER A 412 4.62 -30.50 24.88
C SER A 412 3.82 -31.80 24.75
N GLN A 413 4.28 -32.68 23.87
CA GLN A 413 4.01 -34.11 23.99
C GLN A 413 5.14 -34.67 24.82
N ALA A 414 4.88 -34.82 26.09
CA ALA A 414 5.75 -35.57 26.95
C ALA A 414 4.90 -36.36 27.96
N ALA A 415 5.13 -37.60 27.86
CA ALA A 415 4.99 -38.67 28.85
C ALA A 415 3.59 -39.02 29.35
#